data_ebb16b3a61c47397d288ffa740fbb8fe
#
_entry.id   ebb16b3a61c47397d288ffa740fbb8fe
#
_cell.length_a   1.000
_cell.length_b   1.000
_cell.length_c   1.000
_cell.angle_alpha   90.00
_cell.angle_beta   90.00
_cell.angle_gamma   90.00
#
_symmetry.space_group_name_H-M   'P 1'
#
loop_
_entity.id
_entity.type
_entity.pdbx_description
1 polymer ?
#
loop_
_entity_poly.entity_id
_entity_poly.type
_entity_poly.pdbx_seq_one_letter_code
_entity_poly.pdbx_strand_id
1 'polypeptide(L)'
;ECEPMLTSDYRLMLEAPEDIIKGAELARIATGAKRIIIGIEDNKKNAFELIQKKLNDLIKNKAIPEEPLREVFLLKTKYPQGAEKNLIFALLRRKVPSGGLPFDVGVVVQNVGTAKAIWEAVSFSKPLYEKALTVTGSGINNPKNLIVRIGTSFQKVVDFCGVLNDTASILVMGGPMMVIAQWSLDVPVIKGTSGILAWPAARPQTEHSCIRCGRCVGACPTGARQLAGRRTGAGESPAAA
;
A
#
# COMPACT_ATOMS: atom_id res chain seq x y z
N GLU A 1 -0.75 -4.92 -1.82
CA GLU A 1 -1.03 -4.45 -0.45
C GLU A 1 -0.37 -5.40 0.55
N CYS A 2 0.88 -5.13 0.90
CA CYS A 2 1.67 -5.99 1.79
C CYS A 2 1.66 -5.53 3.26
N GLU A 3 1.11 -4.33 3.54
CA GLU A 3 0.94 -3.84 4.91
C GLU A 3 -0.09 -4.69 5.66
N PRO A 4 0.28 -5.26 6.82
CA PRO A 4 -0.68 -5.96 7.65
C PRO A 4 -1.85 -5.04 8.06
N MET A 5 -3.01 -5.59 8.33
CA MET A 5 -4.23 -4.89 8.76
C MET A 5 -4.87 -3.96 7.71
N LEU A 6 -4.21 -3.63 6.61
CA LEU A 6 -4.80 -2.85 5.51
C LEU A 6 -5.49 -3.80 4.52
N THR A 7 -6.68 -3.40 4.07
CA THR A 7 -7.51 -4.20 3.15
C THR A 7 -8.21 -3.34 2.08
N SER A 8 -7.93 -2.04 2.01
CA SER A 8 -8.57 -1.13 1.06
C SER A 8 -8.26 -1.46 -0.39
N ASP A 9 -7.02 -1.77 -0.72
CA ASP A 9 -6.62 -2.15 -2.09
C ASP A 9 -7.23 -3.51 -2.49
N TYR A 10 -7.30 -4.45 -1.54
CA TYR A 10 -7.96 -5.72 -1.75
C TYR A 10 -9.45 -5.54 -2.08
N ARG A 11 -10.15 -4.67 -1.33
CA ARG A 11 -11.55 -4.35 -1.62
C ARG A 11 -11.72 -3.68 -2.98
N LEU A 12 -10.84 -2.74 -3.34
CA LEU A 12 -10.86 -2.12 -4.66
C LEU A 12 -10.70 -3.15 -5.80
N MET A 13 -9.83 -4.14 -5.63
CA MET A 13 -9.67 -5.21 -6.63
C MET A 13 -10.92 -6.05 -6.80
N LEU A 14 -11.71 -6.25 -5.74
CA LEU A 14 -12.98 -6.99 -5.80
C LEU A 14 -14.13 -6.15 -6.35
N GLU A 15 -14.19 -4.86 -6.02
CA GLU A 15 -15.33 -4.00 -6.32
C GLU A 15 -15.20 -3.25 -7.65
N ALA A 16 -13.97 -2.94 -8.07
CA ALA A 16 -13.70 -2.18 -9.30
C ALA A 16 -12.57 -2.80 -10.15
N PRO A 17 -12.59 -4.10 -10.45
CA PRO A 17 -11.50 -4.77 -11.18
C PRO A 17 -11.32 -4.21 -12.59
N GLU A 18 -12.39 -3.87 -13.27
CA GLU A 18 -12.34 -3.33 -14.65
C GLU A 18 -11.71 -1.95 -14.70
N ASP A 19 -12.05 -1.08 -13.75
CA ASP A 19 -11.46 0.27 -13.68
C ASP A 19 -9.95 0.21 -13.43
N ILE A 20 -9.50 -0.73 -12.60
CA ILE A 20 -8.08 -0.97 -12.35
C ILE A 20 -7.36 -1.42 -13.63
N ILE A 21 -7.94 -2.38 -14.37
CA ILE A 21 -7.36 -2.89 -15.63
C ILE A 21 -7.30 -1.77 -16.69
N LYS A 22 -8.39 -1.03 -16.87
CA LYS A 22 -8.47 0.07 -17.83
C LYS A 22 -7.51 1.22 -17.46
N GLY A 23 -7.39 1.53 -16.17
CA GLY A 23 -6.43 2.52 -15.70
C GLY A 23 -4.98 2.10 -15.88
N ALA A 24 -4.66 0.82 -15.69
CA ALA A 24 -3.35 0.27 -16.01
C ALA A 24 -3.05 0.36 -17.51
N GLU A 25 -4.06 0.15 -18.38
CA GLU A 25 -3.94 0.32 -19.82
C GLU A 25 -3.65 1.78 -20.21
N LEU A 26 -4.34 2.74 -19.61
CA LEU A 26 -4.07 4.16 -19.83
C LEU A 26 -2.66 4.55 -19.37
N ALA A 27 -2.22 4.06 -18.22
CA ALA A 27 -0.87 4.27 -17.73
C ALA A 27 0.18 3.69 -18.69
N ARG A 28 -0.07 2.49 -19.25
CA ARG A 28 0.77 1.87 -20.26
C ARG A 28 0.89 2.74 -21.52
N ILE A 29 -0.24 3.22 -22.02
CA ILE A 29 -0.27 4.09 -23.23
C ILE A 29 0.54 5.36 -22.95
N ALA A 30 0.31 6.02 -21.82
CA ALA A 30 0.99 7.26 -21.47
C ALA A 30 2.51 7.11 -21.30
N THR A 31 2.98 5.93 -20.87
CA THR A 31 4.40 5.65 -20.65
C THR A 31 5.09 4.97 -21.84
N GLY A 32 4.32 4.54 -22.84
CA GLY A 32 4.83 3.73 -23.97
C GLY A 32 5.28 2.32 -23.53
N ALA A 33 4.82 1.82 -22.40
CA ALA A 33 5.22 0.51 -21.88
C ALA A 33 4.72 -0.61 -22.81
N LYS A 34 5.56 -1.64 -22.99
CA LYS A 34 5.28 -2.77 -23.92
C LYS A 34 4.42 -3.86 -23.29
N ARG A 35 4.24 -3.87 -21.97
CA ARG A 35 3.45 -4.89 -21.25
C ARG A 35 2.94 -4.37 -19.93
N ILE A 36 1.90 -5.01 -19.41
CA ILE A 36 1.34 -4.76 -18.09
C ILE A 36 1.49 -6.03 -17.27
N ILE A 37 1.92 -5.88 -16.03
CA ILE A 37 1.99 -6.97 -15.06
C ILE A 37 1.25 -6.54 -13.80
N ILE A 38 0.27 -7.34 -13.37
CA ILE A 38 -0.46 -7.14 -12.12
C ILE A 38 0.02 -8.20 -11.14
N GLY A 39 0.67 -7.79 -10.06
CA GLY A 39 1.13 -8.67 -8.98
C GLY A 39 0.14 -8.66 -7.82
N ILE A 40 -0.37 -9.82 -7.43
CA ILE A 40 -1.32 -9.99 -6.32
C ILE A 40 -0.77 -11.05 -5.36
N GLU A 41 -0.87 -10.83 -4.06
CA GLU A 41 -0.40 -11.77 -3.05
C GLU A 41 -1.34 -12.97 -2.90
N ASP A 42 -0.79 -14.14 -2.58
CA ASP A 42 -1.51 -15.42 -2.53
C ASP A 42 -2.53 -15.53 -1.38
N ASN A 43 -2.51 -14.59 -0.44
CA ASN A 43 -3.58 -14.42 0.55
C ASN A 43 -4.84 -13.74 -0.02
N LYS A 44 -4.83 -13.33 -1.30
CA LYS A 44 -5.92 -12.64 -2.01
C LYS A 44 -6.28 -13.38 -3.31
N LYS A 45 -6.34 -14.72 -3.26
CA LYS A 45 -6.59 -15.59 -4.44
C LYS A 45 -7.87 -15.24 -5.19
N ASN A 46 -8.95 -14.92 -4.49
CA ASN A 46 -10.21 -14.51 -5.10
C ASN A 46 -10.09 -13.21 -5.90
N ALA A 47 -9.30 -12.25 -5.46
CA ALA A 47 -9.00 -11.04 -6.23
C ALA A 47 -8.15 -11.36 -7.47
N PHE A 48 -7.17 -12.27 -7.33
CA PHE A 48 -6.37 -12.76 -8.46
C PHE A 48 -7.27 -13.39 -9.53
N GLU A 49 -8.14 -14.34 -9.15
CA GLU A 49 -9.06 -15.02 -10.05
C GLU A 49 -10.03 -14.05 -10.73
N LEU A 50 -10.56 -13.09 -9.97
CA LEU A 50 -11.47 -12.08 -10.50
C LEU A 50 -10.80 -11.14 -11.50
N ILE A 51 -9.62 -10.62 -11.18
CA ILE A 51 -8.84 -9.74 -12.09
C ILE A 51 -8.47 -10.52 -13.36
N GLN A 52 -8.02 -11.77 -13.23
CA GLN A 52 -7.69 -12.61 -14.38
C GLN A 52 -8.90 -12.85 -15.27
N LYS A 53 -10.06 -13.18 -14.69
CA LYS A 53 -11.32 -13.37 -15.41
C LYS A 53 -11.73 -12.08 -16.13
N LYS A 54 -11.75 -10.96 -15.43
CA LYS A 54 -12.14 -9.67 -16.00
C LYS A 54 -11.20 -9.19 -17.11
N LEU A 55 -9.90 -9.44 -16.98
CA LEU A 55 -8.93 -9.16 -18.03
C LEU A 55 -9.26 -9.95 -19.32
N ASN A 56 -9.52 -11.26 -19.18
CA ASN A 56 -9.89 -12.11 -20.30
C ASN A 56 -11.22 -11.67 -20.95
N ASP A 57 -12.21 -11.31 -20.14
CA ASP A 57 -13.50 -10.80 -20.62
C ASP A 57 -13.35 -9.50 -21.42
N LEU A 58 -12.54 -8.56 -20.94
CA LEU A 58 -12.27 -7.29 -21.62
C LEU A 58 -11.55 -7.48 -22.96
N ILE A 59 -10.61 -8.42 -23.03
CA ILE A 59 -9.93 -8.78 -24.31
C ILE A 59 -10.93 -9.43 -25.25
N LYS A 60 -11.68 -10.44 -24.81
CA LYS A 60 -12.67 -11.17 -25.60
C LYS A 60 -13.74 -10.26 -26.18
N ASN A 61 -14.19 -9.30 -25.39
CA ASN A 61 -15.20 -8.31 -25.80
C ASN A 61 -14.61 -7.12 -26.59
N LYS A 62 -13.32 -7.17 -26.93
CA LYS A 62 -12.60 -6.10 -27.65
C LYS A 62 -12.66 -4.73 -26.95
N ALA A 63 -12.89 -4.70 -25.65
CA ALA A 63 -12.86 -3.47 -24.85
C ALA A 63 -11.43 -2.98 -24.60
N ILE A 64 -10.46 -3.89 -24.64
CA ILE A 64 -9.03 -3.61 -24.72
C ILE A 64 -8.41 -4.49 -25.83
N PRO A 65 -7.35 -4.05 -26.51
CA PRO A 65 -6.73 -4.85 -27.56
C PRO A 65 -6.07 -6.11 -26.99
N GLU A 66 -5.90 -7.16 -27.82
CA GLU A 66 -5.21 -8.38 -27.40
C GLU A 66 -3.71 -8.12 -27.13
N GLU A 67 -3.08 -7.37 -28.01
CA GLU A 67 -1.71 -6.87 -27.85
C GLU A 67 -1.72 -5.48 -27.18
N PRO A 68 -0.76 -5.16 -26.32
CA PRO A 68 0.40 -5.92 -25.84
C PRO A 68 0.07 -6.91 -24.71
N LEU A 69 1.07 -7.72 -24.34
CA LEU A 69 0.97 -8.74 -23.30
C LEU A 69 0.54 -8.18 -21.94
N ARG A 70 -0.47 -8.81 -21.36
CA ARG A 70 -0.97 -8.50 -20.00
C ARG A 70 -0.98 -9.77 -19.17
N GLU A 71 -0.37 -9.69 -18.01
CA GLU A 71 -0.16 -10.85 -17.14
C GLU A 71 -0.60 -10.54 -15.72
N VAL A 72 -1.20 -11.51 -15.06
CA VAL A 72 -1.53 -11.45 -13.63
C VAL A 72 -0.72 -12.52 -12.92
N PHE A 73 0.08 -12.13 -11.93
CA PHE A 73 0.94 -13.04 -11.17
C PHE A 73 0.50 -13.14 -9.72
N LEU A 74 0.45 -14.38 -9.25
CA LEU A 74 0.27 -14.67 -7.84
C LEU A 74 1.64 -14.68 -7.14
N LEU A 75 1.80 -13.81 -6.15
CA LEU A 75 3.04 -13.64 -5.40
C LEU A 75 2.89 -14.18 -3.99
N LYS A 76 3.98 -14.66 -3.40
CA LYS A 76 3.97 -15.08 -2.00
C LYS A 76 3.70 -13.91 -1.07
N THR A 77 2.77 -14.10 -0.14
CA THR A 77 2.52 -13.12 0.92
C THR A 77 3.73 -12.98 1.82
N LYS A 78 4.37 -11.83 1.79
CA LYS A 78 5.46 -11.44 2.68
C LYS A 78 5.66 -9.94 2.65
N TYR A 79 6.10 -9.38 3.77
CA TYR A 79 6.50 -7.98 3.81
C TYR A 79 7.99 -7.84 3.45
N PRO A 80 8.41 -6.88 2.63
CA PRO A 80 7.64 -5.86 1.93
C PRO A 80 7.41 -6.18 0.42
N GLN A 81 6.64 -7.20 0.10
CA GLN A 81 6.39 -7.67 -1.28
C GLN A 81 5.81 -6.57 -2.18
N GLY A 82 4.98 -5.64 -1.63
CA GLY A 82 4.38 -4.54 -2.36
C GLY A 82 5.30 -3.32 -2.55
N ALA A 83 6.47 -3.28 -1.91
CA ALA A 83 7.43 -2.22 -2.15
C ALA A 83 7.94 -2.30 -3.60
N GLU A 84 7.95 -1.16 -4.32
CA GLU A 84 8.19 -1.12 -5.77
C GLU A 84 9.46 -1.85 -6.21
N LYS A 85 10.58 -1.65 -5.52
CA LYS A 85 11.87 -2.30 -5.87
C LYS A 85 11.81 -3.82 -5.66
N ASN A 86 11.13 -4.28 -4.62
CA ASN A 86 10.96 -5.70 -4.34
C ASN A 86 9.98 -6.35 -5.33
N LEU A 87 8.90 -5.65 -5.68
CA LEU A 87 7.94 -6.10 -6.67
C LEU A 87 8.60 -6.25 -8.06
N ILE A 88 9.39 -5.26 -8.49
CA ILE A 88 10.17 -5.32 -9.73
C ILE A 88 11.10 -6.53 -9.73
N PHE A 89 11.83 -6.76 -8.64
CA PHE A 89 12.74 -7.90 -8.55
C PHE A 89 11.99 -9.23 -8.55
N ALA A 90 10.87 -9.33 -7.84
CA ALA A 90 10.06 -10.55 -7.79
C ALA A 90 9.52 -10.95 -9.17
N LEU A 91 9.02 -9.97 -9.94
CA LEU A 91 8.36 -10.20 -11.23
C LEU A 91 9.33 -10.23 -12.41
N LEU A 92 10.34 -9.38 -12.42
CA LEU A 92 11.19 -9.14 -13.59
C LEU A 92 12.66 -9.55 -13.39
N ARG A 93 13.07 -9.89 -12.16
CA ARG A 93 14.46 -10.16 -11.79
C ARG A 93 15.41 -8.99 -12.07
N ARG A 94 14.87 -7.78 -12.26
CA ARG A 94 15.65 -6.56 -12.41
C ARG A 94 15.94 -5.95 -11.04
N LYS A 95 17.16 -5.48 -10.84
CA LYS A 95 17.57 -4.80 -9.59
C LYS A 95 17.63 -3.29 -9.85
N VAL A 96 16.77 -2.54 -9.18
CA VAL A 96 16.85 -1.09 -9.17
C VAL A 96 18.09 -0.67 -8.39
N PRO A 97 18.98 0.18 -8.95
CA PRO A 97 20.19 0.62 -8.27
C PRO A 97 19.90 1.28 -6.91
N SER A 98 20.91 1.30 -6.04
CA SER A 98 20.83 2.09 -4.80
C SER A 98 20.71 3.58 -5.15
N GLY A 99 19.76 4.28 -4.53
CA GLY A 99 19.43 5.67 -4.89
C GLY A 99 18.64 5.83 -6.19
N GLY A 100 18.54 4.78 -7.03
CA GLY A 100 17.82 4.81 -8.30
C GLY A 100 16.31 4.62 -8.15
N LEU A 101 15.59 4.83 -9.26
CA LEU A 101 14.14 4.78 -9.39
C LEU A 101 13.71 3.63 -10.35
N PRO A 102 12.46 3.18 -10.31
CA PRO A 102 11.96 2.12 -11.19
C PRO A 102 12.21 2.34 -12.68
N PHE A 103 12.14 3.58 -13.15
CA PHE A 103 12.37 3.90 -14.56
C PHE A 103 13.82 3.69 -15.02
N ASP A 104 14.81 3.66 -14.12
CA ASP A 104 16.21 3.35 -14.46
C ASP A 104 16.36 1.89 -14.95
N VAL A 105 15.39 1.06 -14.64
CA VAL A 105 15.29 -0.33 -15.15
C VAL A 105 14.12 -0.52 -16.11
N GLY A 106 13.59 0.57 -16.66
CA GLY A 106 12.53 0.55 -17.67
C GLY A 106 11.17 0.07 -17.13
N VAL A 107 10.83 0.44 -15.90
CA VAL A 107 9.59 0.04 -15.22
C VAL A 107 8.90 1.23 -14.59
N VAL A 108 7.57 1.25 -14.66
CA VAL A 108 6.70 2.12 -13.86
C VAL A 108 5.85 1.25 -12.95
N VAL A 109 5.82 1.55 -11.67
CA VAL A 109 5.00 0.82 -10.68
C VAL A 109 3.87 1.72 -10.22
N GLN A 110 2.66 1.18 -10.19
CA GLN A 110 1.47 1.89 -9.72
C GLN A 110 0.68 1.02 -8.74
N ASN A 111 0.10 1.67 -7.73
CA ASN A 111 -0.87 1.05 -6.86
C ASN A 111 -2.22 0.88 -7.58
N VAL A 112 -3.01 -0.14 -7.21
CA VAL A 112 -4.33 -0.40 -7.82
C VAL A 112 -5.30 0.77 -7.65
N GLY A 113 -5.27 1.47 -6.52
CA GLY A 113 -6.06 2.68 -6.31
C GLY A 113 -5.65 3.82 -7.23
N THR A 114 -4.35 3.94 -7.53
CA THR A 114 -3.85 4.91 -8.52
C THR A 114 -4.30 4.55 -9.93
N ALA A 115 -4.23 3.27 -10.30
CA ALA A 115 -4.72 2.82 -11.60
C ALA A 115 -6.21 3.13 -11.78
N LYS A 116 -7.04 2.83 -10.78
CA LYS A 116 -8.46 3.21 -10.77
C LYS A 116 -8.65 4.72 -10.93
N ALA A 117 -7.90 5.53 -10.20
CA ALA A 117 -8.01 7.00 -10.27
C ALA A 117 -7.60 7.55 -11.65
N ILE A 118 -6.62 6.95 -12.32
CA ILE A 118 -6.25 7.30 -13.71
C ILE A 118 -7.44 7.05 -14.65
N TRP A 119 -8.10 5.89 -14.52
CA TRP A 119 -9.31 5.60 -15.29
C TRP A 119 -10.42 6.61 -15.03
N GLU A 120 -10.73 6.90 -13.78
CA GLU A 120 -11.75 7.87 -13.39
C GLU A 120 -11.46 9.28 -13.92
N ALA A 121 -10.19 9.70 -13.87
CA ALA A 121 -9.79 11.02 -14.36
C ALA A 121 -9.96 11.16 -15.87
N VAL A 122 -9.58 10.15 -16.65
CA VAL A 122 -9.66 10.18 -18.11
C VAL A 122 -11.09 9.97 -18.61
N SER A 123 -11.83 9.03 -18.02
CA SER A 123 -13.14 8.64 -18.52
C SER A 123 -14.28 9.51 -18.01
N PHE A 124 -14.14 10.06 -16.80
CA PHE A 124 -15.22 10.81 -16.16
C PHE A 124 -14.82 12.22 -15.75
N SER A 125 -13.60 12.67 -16.13
CA SER A 125 -13.04 13.96 -15.70
C SER A 125 -13.07 14.12 -14.16
N LYS A 126 -12.99 13.01 -13.43
CA LYS A 126 -13.05 12.97 -11.97
C LYS A 126 -11.63 13.07 -11.40
N PRO A 127 -11.22 14.20 -10.81
CA PRO A 127 -9.92 14.30 -10.18
C PRO A 127 -9.86 13.44 -8.91
N LEU A 128 -8.64 13.11 -8.45
CA LEU A 128 -8.43 12.37 -7.21
C LEU A 128 -8.72 13.27 -6.00
N TYR A 129 -9.97 13.43 -5.63
CA TYR A 129 -10.42 14.16 -4.44
C TYR A 129 -10.92 13.26 -3.30
N GLU A 130 -11.00 11.96 -3.55
CA GLU A 130 -11.37 10.96 -2.56
C GLU A 130 -10.49 9.73 -2.69
N LYS A 131 -10.35 8.97 -1.61
CA LYS A 131 -9.49 7.80 -1.56
C LYS A 131 -10.12 6.69 -0.71
N ALA A 132 -9.93 5.44 -1.15
CA ALA A 132 -10.19 4.29 -0.32
C ALA A 132 -9.09 4.14 0.74
N LEU A 133 -9.48 3.94 2.00
CA LEU A 133 -8.58 3.69 3.12
C LEU A 133 -9.20 2.70 4.10
N THR A 134 -8.36 2.08 4.91
CA THR A 134 -8.78 1.16 5.97
C THR A 134 -8.75 1.86 7.32
N VAL A 135 -9.82 1.78 8.09
CA VAL A 135 -9.86 2.21 9.49
C VAL A 135 -9.91 0.95 10.36
N THR A 136 -8.92 0.74 11.22
CA THR A 136 -8.79 -0.51 11.99
C THR A 136 -7.91 -0.32 13.24
N GLY A 137 -7.70 -1.42 13.95
CA GLY A 137 -6.96 -1.45 15.20
C GLY A 137 -7.88 -1.74 16.37
N SER A 138 -7.32 -2.27 17.46
CA SER A 138 -8.11 -2.64 18.64
C SER A 138 -8.72 -1.44 19.39
N GLY A 139 -8.30 -0.23 19.04
CA GLY A 139 -8.89 1.02 19.53
C GLY A 139 -10.09 1.50 18.70
N ILE A 140 -10.44 0.85 17.59
CA ILE A 140 -11.58 1.20 16.72
C ILE A 140 -12.74 0.25 17.01
N ASN A 141 -13.91 0.79 17.31
CA ASN A 141 -15.08 -0.02 17.64
C ASN A 141 -15.65 -0.77 16.43
N ASN A 142 -15.75 -0.13 15.28
CA ASN A 142 -16.30 -0.72 14.06
C ASN A 142 -15.31 -0.57 12.88
N PRO A 143 -14.29 -1.46 12.79
CA PRO A 143 -13.32 -1.42 11.70
C PRO A 143 -13.99 -1.58 10.33
N LYS A 144 -13.59 -0.76 9.34
CA LYS A 144 -14.12 -0.84 7.98
C LYS A 144 -13.20 -0.18 6.95
N ASN A 145 -13.45 -0.49 5.68
CA ASN A 145 -12.89 0.26 4.56
C ASN A 145 -13.86 1.36 4.15
N LEU A 146 -13.34 2.54 3.87
CA LEU A 146 -14.12 3.72 3.55
C LEU A 146 -13.56 4.41 2.31
N ILE A 147 -14.44 5.05 1.53
CA ILE A 147 -14.03 6.08 0.55
C ILE A 147 -14.19 7.42 1.25
N VAL A 148 -13.07 8.12 1.41
CA VAL A 148 -13.00 9.38 2.19
C VAL A 148 -12.47 10.50 1.31
N ARG A 149 -13.09 11.67 1.40
CA ARG A 149 -12.59 12.88 0.72
C ARG A 149 -11.27 13.32 1.33
N ILE A 150 -10.33 13.68 0.48
CA ILE A 150 -9.06 14.27 0.88
C ILE A 150 -9.36 15.60 1.61
N GLY A 151 -8.68 15.83 2.73
CA GLY A 151 -8.93 16.97 3.61
C GLY A 151 -9.90 16.67 4.76
N THR A 152 -10.60 15.53 4.77
CA THR A 152 -11.43 15.12 5.92
C THR A 152 -10.54 14.84 7.13
N SER A 153 -10.85 15.39 8.30
CA SER A 153 -10.08 15.12 9.51
C SER A 153 -10.24 13.68 9.97
N PHE A 154 -9.20 13.13 10.59
CA PHE A 154 -9.23 11.78 11.17
C PHE A 154 -10.33 11.66 12.22
N GLN A 155 -10.61 12.75 12.99
CA GLN A 155 -11.72 12.79 13.93
C GLN A 155 -13.04 12.35 13.28
N LYS A 156 -13.42 12.99 12.16
CA LYS A 156 -14.66 12.65 11.44
C LYS A 156 -14.68 11.22 10.93
N VAL A 157 -13.55 10.73 10.45
CA VAL A 157 -13.43 9.36 9.93
C VAL A 157 -13.56 8.34 11.06
N VAL A 158 -12.94 8.59 12.20
CA VAL A 158 -12.99 7.73 13.39
C VAL A 158 -14.39 7.75 14.01
N ASP A 159 -15.01 8.91 14.12
CA ASP A 159 -16.39 9.05 14.63
C ASP A 159 -17.38 8.25 13.79
N PHE A 160 -17.22 8.24 12.46
CA PHE A 160 -18.03 7.39 11.57
C PHE A 160 -17.81 5.89 11.82
N CYS A 161 -16.68 5.50 12.36
CA CYS A 161 -16.35 4.12 12.76
C CYS A 161 -16.74 3.81 14.21
N GLY A 162 -17.53 4.68 14.86
CA GLY A 162 -18.07 4.44 16.20
C GLY A 162 -17.19 4.93 17.35
N VAL A 163 -16.36 5.95 17.08
CA VAL A 163 -15.43 6.58 18.05
C VAL A 163 -14.31 5.62 18.50
N LEU A 164 -13.24 6.19 18.99
CA LEU A 164 -12.17 5.43 19.66
C LEU A 164 -12.71 4.89 20.98
N ASN A 165 -12.29 3.70 21.36
CA ASN A 165 -12.55 3.19 22.70
C ASN A 165 -11.57 3.84 23.71
N ASP A 166 -11.91 3.77 25.01
CA ASP A 166 -11.15 4.43 26.09
C ASP A 166 -9.70 3.96 26.22
N THR A 167 -9.36 2.83 25.60
CA THR A 167 -8.00 2.29 25.61
C THR A 167 -7.12 2.81 24.50
N ALA A 168 -7.70 3.46 23.48
CA ALA A 168 -6.95 3.96 22.33
C ALA A 168 -6.04 5.14 22.72
N SER A 169 -4.75 4.95 22.58
CA SER A 169 -3.73 5.95 22.95
C SER A 169 -2.71 6.17 21.83
N ILE A 170 -2.62 5.26 20.87
CA ILE A 170 -1.71 5.34 19.74
C ILE A 170 -2.54 5.47 18.47
N LEU A 171 -2.34 6.58 17.76
CA LEU A 171 -2.96 6.84 16.47
C LEU A 171 -1.90 6.84 15.37
N VAL A 172 -2.17 6.18 14.27
CA VAL A 172 -1.21 6.05 13.17
C VAL A 172 -1.86 6.29 11.82
N MET A 173 -1.17 6.97 10.96
CA MET A 173 -1.49 7.10 9.54
C MET A 173 -0.68 6.08 8.75
N GLY A 174 -1.35 5.24 7.97
CA GLY A 174 -0.73 4.19 7.15
C GLY A 174 -0.85 2.80 7.77
N GLY A 175 -0.06 1.85 7.26
CA GLY A 175 0.01 0.49 7.80
C GLY A 175 1.00 0.36 8.97
N PRO A 176 0.97 -0.73 9.73
CA PRO A 176 1.75 -0.87 10.96
C PRO A 176 3.28 -0.96 10.74
N MET A 177 3.72 -1.24 9.52
CA MET A 177 5.14 -1.39 9.20
C MET A 177 5.79 -0.09 8.74
N MET A 178 5.01 0.82 8.10
CA MET A 178 5.47 2.12 7.61
C MET A 178 4.63 3.25 8.19
N VAL A 179 4.51 3.26 9.51
CA VAL A 179 3.64 4.16 10.25
C VAL A 179 4.18 5.59 10.31
N ILE A 180 3.24 6.53 10.28
CA ILE A 180 3.47 7.90 10.73
C ILE A 180 2.59 8.10 11.96
N ALA A 181 3.21 8.11 13.16
CA ALA A 181 2.48 8.34 14.39
C ALA A 181 1.82 9.73 14.38
N GLN A 182 0.59 9.79 14.84
CA GLN A 182 -0.18 11.03 14.95
C GLN A 182 -0.42 11.36 16.41
N TRP A 183 -0.21 12.60 16.76
CA TRP A 183 -0.42 13.12 18.14
C TRP A 183 -1.83 13.71 18.32
N SER A 184 -2.57 13.87 17.22
CA SER A 184 -3.90 14.46 17.21
C SER A 184 -4.80 13.80 16.17
N LEU A 185 -6.10 13.83 16.38
CA LEU A 185 -7.14 13.49 15.39
C LEU A 185 -7.47 14.65 14.43
N ASP A 186 -6.92 15.83 14.68
CA ASP A 186 -7.08 17.00 13.80
C ASP A 186 -6.09 17.01 12.62
N VAL A 187 -5.85 15.81 12.07
CA VAL A 187 -4.98 15.60 10.92
C VAL A 187 -5.85 15.27 9.72
N PRO A 188 -5.63 15.89 8.55
CA PRO A 188 -6.43 15.60 7.37
C PRO A 188 -6.01 14.28 6.70
N VAL A 189 -6.98 13.59 6.09
CA VAL A 189 -6.72 12.55 5.11
C VAL A 189 -6.03 13.17 3.90
N ILE A 190 -4.90 12.62 3.50
CA ILE A 190 -4.13 13.04 2.32
C ILE A 190 -4.08 11.92 1.27
N LYS A 191 -3.57 12.21 0.07
CA LYS A 191 -3.43 11.21 -1.01
C LYS A 191 -2.63 9.97 -0.58
N GLY A 192 -1.66 10.12 0.32
CA GLY A 192 -0.83 9.06 0.88
C GLY A 192 -1.49 8.23 1.98
N THR A 193 -2.63 8.66 2.54
CA THR A 193 -3.28 7.95 3.65
C THR A 193 -3.90 6.63 3.16
N SER A 194 -3.26 5.50 3.44
CA SER A 194 -3.76 4.16 3.12
C SER A 194 -4.58 3.54 4.25
N GLY A 195 -4.40 4.03 5.48
CA GLY A 195 -5.15 3.59 6.64
C GLY A 195 -5.05 4.55 7.81
N ILE A 196 -5.98 4.37 8.75
CA ILE A 196 -6.01 5.00 10.07
C ILE A 196 -6.11 3.87 11.07
N LEU A 197 -5.09 3.71 11.91
CA LEU A 197 -5.04 2.65 12.90
C LEU A 197 -4.97 3.25 14.29
N ALA A 198 -5.73 2.65 15.23
CA ALA A 198 -5.70 3.04 16.61
C ALA A 198 -5.48 1.84 17.51
N TRP A 199 -4.56 1.98 18.48
CA TRP A 199 -4.22 0.95 19.45
C TRP A 199 -4.18 1.52 20.88
N PRO A 200 -4.33 0.64 21.89
CA PRO A 200 -4.00 0.97 23.26
C PRO A 200 -2.54 1.39 23.38
N ALA A 201 -2.23 2.14 24.43
CA ALA A 201 -0.85 2.39 24.79
C ALA A 201 -0.08 1.07 24.89
N ALA A 202 1.10 1.03 24.31
CA ALA A 202 1.98 -0.10 24.52
C ALA A 202 2.29 -0.22 26.02
N ARG A 203 2.21 -1.43 26.57
CA ARG A 203 2.69 -1.66 27.93
C ARG A 203 4.16 -1.22 27.98
N PRO A 204 4.59 -0.52 29.04
CA PRO A 204 5.99 -0.18 29.19
C PRO A 204 6.83 -1.45 29.06
N GLN A 205 7.59 -1.55 28.00
CA GLN A 205 8.55 -2.64 27.83
C GLN A 205 9.90 -2.13 28.36
N THR A 206 10.55 -2.95 29.16
CA THR A 206 11.93 -2.65 29.58
C THR A 206 12.80 -2.67 28.32
N GLU A 207 13.34 -1.52 27.96
CA GLU A 207 14.29 -1.43 26.86
C GLU A 207 15.61 -2.05 27.29
N HIS A 208 16.09 -3.01 26.50
CA HIS A 208 17.39 -3.63 26.71
C HIS A 208 18.35 -3.24 25.60
N SER A 209 19.61 -3.02 25.94
CA SER A 209 20.66 -2.78 24.97
C SER A 209 20.79 -3.95 24.01
N CYS A 210 21.11 -3.66 22.74
CA CYS A 210 21.30 -4.68 21.72
C CYS A 210 22.50 -5.59 22.07
N ILE A 211 22.26 -6.87 22.25
CA ILE A 211 23.31 -7.88 22.54
C ILE A 211 24.03 -8.37 21.26
N ARG A 212 23.75 -7.80 20.09
CA ARG A 212 24.36 -8.13 18.79
C ARG A 212 24.22 -9.60 18.35
N CYS A 213 23.18 -10.29 18.77
CA CYS A 213 22.96 -11.70 18.44
C CYS A 213 22.62 -11.99 16.96
N GLY A 214 22.35 -10.99 16.14
CA GLY A 214 22.08 -11.13 14.70
C GLY A 214 20.70 -11.72 14.32
N ARG A 215 19.85 -12.08 15.26
CA ARG A 215 18.54 -12.69 14.98
C ARG A 215 17.65 -11.82 14.10
N CYS A 216 17.68 -10.51 14.29
CA CYS A 216 16.92 -9.55 13.46
C CYS A 216 17.44 -9.52 12.01
N VAL A 217 18.74 -9.73 11.79
CA VAL A 217 19.33 -9.81 10.45
C VAL A 217 18.90 -11.09 9.74
N GLY A 218 18.91 -12.22 10.44
CA GLY A 218 18.46 -13.51 9.91
C GLY A 218 16.95 -13.54 9.61
N ALA A 219 16.15 -12.85 10.41
CA ALA A 219 14.70 -12.76 10.23
C ALA A 219 14.27 -11.74 9.13
N CYS A 220 15.16 -10.85 8.72
CA CYS A 220 14.82 -9.80 7.75
C CYS A 220 14.68 -10.39 6.33
N PRO A 221 13.50 -10.30 5.68
CA PRO A 221 13.27 -10.86 4.35
C PRO A 221 14.07 -10.18 3.24
N THR A 222 14.58 -8.98 3.49
CA THR A 222 15.42 -8.23 2.54
C THR A 222 16.92 -8.37 2.81
N GLY A 223 17.31 -9.09 3.87
CA GLY A 223 18.70 -9.20 4.29
C GLY A 223 19.34 -7.89 4.76
N ALA A 224 18.52 -6.88 5.09
CA ALA A 224 19.02 -5.59 5.54
C ALA A 224 19.75 -5.71 6.89
N ARG A 225 20.94 -5.12 6.97
CA ARG A 225 21.69 -5.04 8.23
C ARG A 225 21.09 -3.95 9.12
N GLN A 226 20.16 -4.31 9.98
CA GLN A 226 19.53 -3.36 10.92
C GLN A 226 20.41 -3.00 12.13
N LEU A 227 21.63 -3.51 12.20
CA LEU A 227 22.53 -3.32 13.35
C LEU A 227 23.09 -1.89 13.51
N ALA A 228 22.85 -0.98 12.57
CA ALA A 228 23.48 0.33 12.57
C ALA A 228 22.66 1.45 13.26
N GLY A 229 21.46 1.19 13.80
CA GLY A 229 20.52 2.27 14.10
C GLY A 229 19.96 2.41 15.50
N ARG A 230 20.20 1.51 16.44
CA ARG A 230 19.80 1.75 17.83
C ARG A 230 20.99 2.10 18.70
N ARG A 231 21.46 3.32 18.55
CA ARG A 231 22.15 4.00 19.63
C ARG A 231 21.07 4.40 20.64
N THR A 232 21.18 3.83 21.82
CA THR A 232 20.47 4.23 23.03
C THR A 232 20.47 5.74 23.21
N GLY A 233 19.34 6.27 23.56
CA GLY A 233 19.00 7.61 23.97
C GLY A 233 20.13 8.61 24.20
N ALA A 234 20.14 9.60 23.39
CA ALA A 234 20.41 11.01 23.63
C ALA A 234 20.56 11.68 22.25
N GLY A 235 19.62 12.54 21.96
CA GLY A 235 19.61 13.61 20.99
C GLY A 235 20.69 13.63 19.92
N GLU A 236 20.25 13.31 18.68
CA GLU A 236 20.71 14.01 17.50
C GLU A 236 19.78 13.66 16.35
N SER A 237 18.98 14.64 15.98
CA SER A 237 18.22 14.66 14.73
C SER A 237 19.22 14.59 13.57
N PRO A 238 19.08 13.71 12.56
CA PRO A 238 19.85 13.83 11.36
C PRO A 238 19.36 15.07 10.61
N ALA A 239 20.22 16.08 10.55
CA ALA A 239 20.11 17.19 9.64
C ALA A 239 20.05 16.68 8.20
N ALA A 240 19.21 17.33 7.41
CA ALA A 240 19.05 17.13 5.99
C ALA A 240 20.40 17.24 5.24
N ALA A 241 20.64 16.30 4.35
CA ALA A 241 21.48 16.42 3.17
C ALA A 241 20.87 15.54 2.06
#